data_111d2d163ba124d0e7037999f2a7aae5
#
_entry.id   111d2d163ba124d0e7037999f2a7aae5
#
_cell.length_a   1.000
_cell.length_b   1.000
_cell.length_c   1.000
_cell.angle_alpha   90.00
_cell.angle_beta   90.00
_cell.angle_gamma   90.00
#
_symmetry.space_group_name_H-M   'P 1'
#
loop_
_entity.id
_entity.type
_entity.pdbx_description
1 polymer ?
#
loop_
_entity_poly.entity_id
_entity_poly.type
_entity_poly.pdbx_seq_one_letter_code
_entity_poly.pdbx_strand_id
1 'polypeptide(L)'
;MKTNSMISVAIASAIVVAFSVALPGMSVPVRGQTPAAPAQAPTVPVQPKINLTLEQRHVIKEIIKDLNISPPAQKVETTVGATVPAAINLNPMPPVVAEKVPQVKSHLFFVEDGKIVIVDPKENKVVDAID
;
A
#
# COMPACT_ATOMS: atom_id res chain seq x y z
N MET A 1 29.11 -27.24 -10.84
CA MET A 1 28.79 -27.44 -12.27
C MET A 1 27.28 -27.37 -12.45
N LYS A 2 26.80 -26.27 -12.97
CA LYS A 2 25.75 -26.14 -13.99
C LYS A 2 25.41 -24.67 -14.17
N THR A 3 26.01 -24.16 -15.19
CA THR A 3 25.70 -22.99 -15.98
C THR A 3 24.28 -23.04 -16.54
N ASN A 4 23.60 -21.92 -16.53
CA ASN A 4 22.58 -21.59 -17.53
C ASN A 4 22.16 -20.16 -17.23
N SER A 5 22.26 -19.30 -18.09
CA SER A 5 22.09 -19.08 -19.50
C SER A 5 21.37 -17.73 -19.62
N MET A 6 22.14 -16.80 -20.12
CA MET A 6 21.66 -15.48 -20.57
C MET A 6 20.67 -15.65 -21.71
N ILE A 7 19.55 -14.98 -21.65
CA ILE A 7 18.75 -14.68 -22.84
C ILE A 7 18.59 -13.17 -22.90
N SER A 8 19.49 -12.58 -23.72
CA SER A 8 19.34 -11.24 -24.26
C SER A 8 18.32 -11.30 -25.40
N VAL A 9 17.27 -10.52 -25.31
CA VAL A 9 16.42 -10.20 -26.46
C VAL A 9 16.48 -8.70 -26.68
N ALA A 10 17.31 -8.31 -27.61
CA ALA A 10 17.32 -7.00 -28.22
C ALA A 10 16.29 -6.99 -29.36
N ILE A 11 15.30 -6.12 -29.28
CA ILE A 11 14.43 -5.81 -30.40
C ILE A 11 14.52 -4.32 -30.64
N ALA A 12 15.37 -3.98 -31.60
CA ALA A 12 15.39 -2.68 -32.25
C ALA A 12 14.36 -2.71 -33.38
N SER A 13 13.43 -1.79 -33.42
CA SER A 13 12.63 -1.49 -34.62
C SER A 13 12.45 0.01 -34.73
N ALA A 14 13.30 0.59 -35.50
CA ALA A 14 13.14 1.92 -36.05
C ALA A 14 12.21 1.83 -37.28
N ILE A 15 11.11 2.56 -37.23
CA ILE A 15 10.34 2.88 -38.44
C ILE A 15 10.19 4.39 -38.51
N VAL A 16 11.01 4.98 -39.34
CA VAL A 16 10.87 6.36 -39.81
C VAL A 16 9.93 6.32 -41.00
N VAL A 17 8.79 6.94 -40.90
CA VAL A 17 7.97 7.29 -42.07
C VAL A 17 7.79 8.79 -42.08
N ALA A 18 8.59 9.45 -42.88
CA ALA A 18 8.40 10.83 -43.27
C ALA A 18 7.31 10.88 -44.35
N PHE A 19 6.23 11.56 -44.09
CA PHE A 19 5.27 11.98 -45.11
C PHE A 19 5.14 13.49 -45.07
N SER A 20 5.89 14.15 -45.93
CA SER A 20 5.73 15.56 -46.24
C SER A 20 4.60 15.73 -47.26
N VAL A 21 3.51 16.36 -46.87
CA VAL A 21 2.59 16.97 -47.83
C VAL A 21 2.33 18.40 -47.40
N ALA A 22 2.91 19.31 -48.15
CA ALA A 22 2.65 20.72 -48.06
C ALA A 22 1.39 21.04 -48.87
N LEU A 23 0.41 21.69 -48.23
CA LEU A 23 -0.67 22.40 -48.87
C LEU A 23 -0.85 23.76 -48.18
N PRO A 24 -0.79 24.86 -48.96
CA PRO A 24 -1.00 26.21 -48.42
C PRO A 24 -2.46 26.59 -48.46
N GLY A 25 -2.92 27.28 -47.44
CA GLY A 25 -4.08 28.13 -47.54
C GLY A 25 -5.30 27.67 -46.77
N MET A 26 -5.50 28.22 -45.64
CA MET A 26 -6.68 28.95 -45.16
C MET A 26 -6.57 29.17 -43.68
N SER A 27 -6.31 30.43 -43.32
CA SER A 27 -6.36 30.91 -41.94
C SER A 27 -7.80 30.91 -41.48
N VAL A 28 -8.11 30.04 -40.53
CA VAL A 28 -9.30 30.16 -39.69
C VAL A 28 -8.80 30.23 -38.23
N PRO A 29 -9.02 31.31 -37.51
CA PRO A 29 -8.73 31.33 -36.11
C PRO A 29 -9.83 30.55 -35.36
N VAL A 30 -9.71 29.24 -35.37
CA VAL A 30 -10.49 28.44 -34.44
C VAL A 30 -9.84 28.63 -33.07
N ARG A 31 -10.50 29.37 -32.23
CA ARG A 31 -10.29 29.37 -30.79
C ARG A 31 -10.66 27.97 -30.28
N GLY A 32 -9.78 27.02 -30.56
CA GLY A 32 -9.82 25.68 -29.97
C GLY A 32 -9.37 25.84 -28.51
N GLN A 33 -10.33 25.79 -27.62
CA GLN A 33 -10.06 25.42 -26.24
C GLN A 33 -9.46 24.02 -26.32
N THR A 34 -8.18 23.93 -26.07
CA THR A 34 -7.53 22.69 -25.76
C THR A 34 -8.21 22.16 -24.50
N PRO A 35 -8.89 21.00 -24.54
CA PRO A 35 -9.30 20.38 -23.30
C PRO A 35 -8.00 20.11 -22.56
N ALA A 36 -7.75 20.85 -21.50
CA ALA A 36 -6.71 20.50 -20.56
C ALA A 36 -6.98 19.06 -20.16
N ALA A 37 -6.10 18.15 -20.58
CA ALA A 37 -6.09 16.82 -20.04
C ALA A 37 -6.13 16.98 -18.53
N PRO A 38 -7.04 16.28 -17.81
CA PRO A 38 -7.05 16.37 -16.38
C PRO A 38 -5.64 15.96 -15.92
N ALA A 39 -4.96 16.92 -15.33
CA ALA A 39 -3.71 16.63 -14.66
C ALA A 39 -4.01 15.49 -13.71
N GLN A 40 -3.50 14.32 -14.03
CA GLN A 40 -3.56 13.20 -13.10
C GLN A 40 -2.82 13.68 -11.88
N ALA A 41 -3.57 14.09 -10.87
CA ALA A 41 -3.01 14.30 -9.56
C ALA A 41 -2.17 13.07 -9.23
N PRO A 42 -0.96 13.23 -8.69
CA PRO A 42 -0.15 12.10 -8.32
C PRO A 42 -1.02 11.19 -7.47
N THR A 43 -1.28 10.00 -7.96
CA THR A 43 -2.02 8.97 -7.24
C THR A 43 -1.12 8.61 -6.07
N VAL A 44 -1.28 9.34 -4.97
CA VAL A 44 -0.69 8.94 -3.70
C VAL A 44 -1.27 7.56 -3.47
N PRO A 45 -0.45 6.51 -3.34
CA PRO A 45 -0.98 5.19 -3.05
C PRO A 45 -1.85 5.32 -1.82
N VAL A 46 -3.14 5.04 -1.99
CA VAL A 46 -4.11 5.04 -0.90
C VAL A 46 -3.67 3.90 0.00
N GLN A 47 -2.88 4.25 1.00
CA GLN A 47 -2.50 3.29 2.02
C GLN A 47 -3.77 2.94 2.78
N PRO A 48 -4.05 1.67 2.98
CA PRO A 48 -5.20 1.25 3.76
C PRO A 48 -4.99 1.68 5.22
N LYS A 49 -5.44 2.88 5.53
CA LYS A 49 -5.44 3.40 6.90
C LYS A 49 -6.80 3.15 7.53
N ILE A 50 -6.79 2.49 8.65
CA ILE A 50 -7.98 2.43 9.51
C ILE A 50 -8.01 3.71 10.33
N ASN A 51 -9.11 4.46 10.24
CA ASN A 51 -9.29 5.65 11.05
C ASN A 51 -9.78 5.24 12.45
N LEU A 52 -8.85 4.92 13.32
CA LEU A 52 -9.13 4.64 14.72
C LEU A 52 -9.14 5.94 15.52
N THR A 53 -10.17 6.13 16.36
CA THR A 53 -10.19 7.23 17.32
C THR A 53 -9.20 6.97 18.46
N LEU A 54 -8.82 8.01 19.17
CA LEU A 54 -7.91 7.87 20.32
C LEU A 54 -8.46 6.92 21.37
N GLU A 55 -9.76 6.97 21.60
CA GLU A 55 -10.44 6.05 22.54
C GLU A 55 -10.35 4.60 22.06
N GLN A 56 -10.58 4.37 20.78
CA GLN A 56 -10.47 3.03 20.19
C GLN A 56 -9.05 2.49 20.30
N ARG A 57 -8.04 3.32 20.03
CA ARG A 57 -6.63 2.95 20.22
C ARG A 57 -6.32 2.60 21.66
N HIS A 58 -6.84 3.39 22.62
CA HIS A 58 -6.66 3.13 24.03
C HIS A 58 -7.28 1.79 24.45
N VAL A 59 -8.51 1.52 24.02
CA VAL A 59 -9.21 0.25 24.28
C VAL A 59 -8.43 -0.95 23.72
N ILE A 60 -7.93 -0.84 22.49
CA ILE A 60 -7.12 -1.89 21.87
C ILE A 60 -5.84 -2.12 22.68
N LYS A 61 -5.16 -1.05 23.07
CA LYS A 61 -3.93 -1.10 23.86
C LYS A 61 -4.13 -1.81 25.20
N GLU A 62 -5.14 -1.43 25.95
CA GLU A 62 -5.43 -2.03 27.26
C GLU A 62 -5.73 -3.54 27.15
N ILE A 63 -6.61 -3.93 26.21
CA ILE A 63 -6.99 -5.33 26.06
C ILE A 63 -5.81 -6.19 25.58
N ILE A 64 -5.02 -5.70 24.63
CA ILE A 64 -3.88 -6.46 24.09
C ILE A 64 -2.74 -6.55 25.09
N LYS A 65 -2.52 -5.51 25.88
CA LYS A 65 -1.51 -5.51 26.93
C LYS A 65 -1.75 -6.60 27.98
N ASP A 66 -3.01 -6.84 28.31
CA ASP A 66 -3.41 -7.90 29.25
C ASP A 66 -3.15 -9.31 28.69
N LEU A 67 -3.08 -9.47 27.39
CA LEU A 67 -2.85 -10.76 26.74
C LEU A 67 -1.38 -11.22 26.76
N ASN A 68 -0.44 -10.38 27.23
CA ASN A 68 1.00 -10.69 27.33
C ASN A 68 1.57 -11.39 26.08
N ILE A 69 1.28 -10.83 24.91
CA ILE A 69 1.70 -11.41 23.63
C ILE A 69 3.20 -11.21 23.46
N SER A 70 3.89 -12.31 23.16
CA SER A 70 5.33 -12.26 22.88
C SER A 70 5.62 -11.52 21.58
N PRO A 71 6.63 -10.64 21.57
CA PRO A 71 7.04 -9.96 20.34
C PRO A 71 7.54 -10.98 19.31
N PRO A 72 7.47 -10.65 18.01
CA PRO A 72 7.99 -11.50 16.97
C PRO A 72 9.51 -11.66 17.10
N ALA A 73 10.03 -12.79 16.66
CA ALA A 73 11.46 -13.09 16.71
C ALA A 73 12.31 -12.21 15.76
N GLN A 74 11.68 -11.58 14.80
CA GLN A 74 12.32 -10.71 13.81
C GLN A 74 11.72 -9.30 13.91
N LYS A 75 12.57 -8.30 13.84
CA LYS A 75 12.13 -6.91 13.76
C LYS A 75 11.41 -6.65 12.44
N VAL A 76 10.27 -5.99 12.54
CA VAL A 76 9.42 -5.63 11.40
C VAL A 76 9.27 -4.13 11.33
N GLU A 77 9.18 -3.60 10.14
CA GLU A 77 8.85 -2.18 9.99
C GLU A 77 7.40 -1.92 10.43
N THR A 78 7.25 -1.13 11.48
CA THR A 78 5.94 -0.75 12.03
C THR A 78 5.33 0.47 11.32
N THR A 79 5.94 0.91 10.23
CA THR A 79 5.44 2.03 9.43
C THR A 79 4.16 1.64 8.69
N VAL A 80 3.14 2.50 8.75
CA VAL A 80 1.89 2.30 8.02
C VAL A 80 2.16 2.17 6.52
N GLY A 81 1.66 1.10 5.91
CA GLY A 81 1.90 0.75 4.51
C GLY A 81 3.08 -0.20 4.29
N ALA A 82 3.89 -0.49 5.31
CA ALA A 82 4.95 -1.48 5.21
C ALA A 82 4.38 -2.89 5.04
N THR A 83 5.07 -3.71 4.25
CA THR A 83 4.69 -5.11 4.05
C THR A 83 5.24 -5.97 5.19
N VAL A 84 4.38 -6.75 5.80
CA VAL A 84 4.74 -7.68 6.87
C VAL A 84 5.16 -9.01 6.27
N PRO A 85 6.36 -9.52 6.57
CA PRO A 85 6.78 -10.84 6.10
C PRO A 85 5.87 -11.96 6.63
N ALA A 86 5.60 -12.96 5.79
CA ALA A 86 4.79 -14.12 6.19
C ALA A 86 5.41 -14.98 7.30
N ALA A 87 6.68 -14.75 7.61
CA ALA A 87 7.39 -15.43 8.68
C ALA A 87 7.02 -14.92 10.09
N ILE A 88 6.28 -13.82 10.18
CA ILE A 88 5.85 -13.24 11.44
C ILE A 88 4.58 -13.92 11.94
N ASN A 89 4.57 -14.27 13.22
CA ASN A 89 3.39 -14.80 13.89
C ASN A 89 2.36 -13.68 14.09
N LEU A 90 1.40 -13.59 13.20
CA LEU A 90 0.28 -12.68 13.31
C LEU A 90 -0.81 -13.31 14.17
N ASN A 91 -1.32 -12.56 15.12
CA ASN A 91 -2.41 -13.00 15.99
C ASN A 91 -3.75 -12.46 15.47
N PRO A 92 -4.81 -13.25 15.52
CA PRO A 92 -6.14 -12.75 15.20
C PRO A 92 -6.61 -11.75 16.26
N MET A 93 -7.36 -10.75 15.82
CA MET A 93 -7.88 -9.73 16.73
C MET A 93 -8.80 -10.38 17.77
N PRO A 94 -8.61 -10.09 19.06
CA PRO A 94 -9.46 -10.62 20.13
C PRO A 94 -10.92 -10.22 19.94
N PRO A 95 -11.88 -11.13 20.24
CA PRO A 95 -13.31 -10.84 20.06
C PRO A 95 -13.77 -9.61 20.87
N VAL A 96 -13.22 -9.41 22.04
CA VAL A 96 -13.53 -8.24 22.89
C VAL A 96 -13.15 -6.93 22.20
N VAL A 97 -12.02 -6.91 21.48
CA VAL A 97 -11.61 -5.74 20.68
C VAL A 97 -12.53 -5.60 19.47
N ALA A 98 -12.87 -6.70 18.81
CA ALA A 98 -13.73 -6.69 17.64
C ALA A 98 -15.16 -6.21 17.93
N GLU A 99 -15.66 -6.43 19.15
CA GLU A 99 -16.96 -5.92 19.60
C GLU A 99 -16.93 -4.41 19.83
N LYS A 100 -15.86 -3.89 20.44
CA LYS A 100 -15.70 -2.46 20.73
C LYS A 100 -15.27 -1.66 19.50
N VAL A 101 -14.50 -2.29 18.61
CA VAL A 101 -13.93 -1.68 17.42
C VAL A 101 -14.16 -2.59 16.21
N PRO A 102 -15.36 -2.59 15.64
CA PRO A 102 -15.71 -3.51 14.54
C PRO A 102 -14.84 -3.33 13.28
N GLN A 103 -14.19 -2.19 13.14
CA GLN A 103 -13.30 -1.92 12.01
C GLN A 103 -12.09 -2.86 11.94
N VAL A 104 -11.62 -3.34 13.09
CA VAL A 104 -10.45 -4.23 13.16
C VAL A 104 -10.80 -5.72 13.27
N LYS A 105 -12.08 -6.06 13.23
CA LYS A 105 -12.57 -7.44 13.41
C LYS A 105 -11.90 -8.48 12.51
N SER A 106 -11.60 -8.10 11.27
CA SER A 106 -10.99 -8.98 10.26
C SER A 106 -9.48 -8.79 10.15
N HIS A 107 -8.89 -7.95 10.98
CA HIS A 107 -7.46 -7.65 10.94
C HIS A 107 -6.68 -8.57 11.87
N LEU A 108 -5.42 -8.72 11.54
CA LEU A 108 -4.44 -9.39 12.38
C LEU A 108 -3.61 -8.35 13.11
N PHE A 109 -2.91 -8.75 14.14
CA PHE A 109 -2.00 -7.86 14.86
C PHE A 109 -0.77 -8.61 15.37
N PHE A 110 0.26 -7.86 15.66
CA PHE A 110 1.41 -8.30 16.43
C PHE A 110 1.88 -7.18 17.35
N VAL A 111 2.67 -7.53 18.33
CA VAL A 111 3.22 -6.55 19.29
C VAL A 111 4.72 -6.51 19.11
N GLU A 112 5.30 -5.36 18.84
CA GLU A 112 6.73 -5.15 18.69
C GLU A 112 7.17 -3.90 19.45
N ASP A 113 8.20 -4.03 20.27
CA ASP A 113 8.75 -2.93 21.09
C ASP A 113 7.68 -2.18 21.93
N GLY A 114 6.62 -2.90 22.36
CA GLY A 114 5.51 -2.31 23.11
C GLY A 114 4.47 -1.59 22.26
N LYS A 115 4.63 -1.60 20.93
CA LYS A 115 3.67 -1.08 19.97
C LYS A 115 2.79 -2.19 19.42
N ILE A 116 1.53 -1.89 19.24
CA ILE A 116 0.56 -2.81 18.64
C ILE A 116 0.43 -2.44 17.18
N VAL A 117 0.81 -3.35 16.30
CA VAL A 117 0.76 -3.16 14.86
C VAL A 117 -0.42 -3.92 14.29
N ILE A 118 -1.31 -3.22 13.62
CA ILE A 118 -2.50 -3.79 12.97
C ILE A 118 -2.18 -4.04 11.50
N VAL A 119 -2.47 -5.24 11.04
CA VAL A 119 -2.13 -5.73 9.69
C VAL A 119 -3.38 -6.16 8.94
N ASP A 120 -3.51 -5.76 7.69
CA ASP A 120 -4.54 -6.28 6.80
C ASP A 120 -4.14 -7.68 6.33
N PRO A 121 -4.97 -8.71 6.58
CA PRO A 121 -4.67 -10.09 6.18
C PRO A 121 -4.68 -10.33 4.67
N LYS A 122 -5.31 -9.45 3.90
CA LYS A 122 -5.40 -9.58 2.44
C LYS A 122 -4.14 -9.10 1.73
N GLU A 123 -3.61 -7.98 2.21
CA GLU A 123 -2.44 -7.34 1.60
C GLU A 123 -1.14 -7.60 2.38
N ASN A 124 -1.22 -8.16 3.58
CA ASN A 124 -0.11 -8.30 4.53
C ASN A 124 0.62 -6.97 4.75
N LYS A 125 -0.14 -5.90 4.87
CA LYS A 125 0.39 -4.56 5.08
C LYS A 125 -0.03 -3.99 6.42
N VAL A 126 0.85 -3.19 7.00
CA VAL A 126 0.56 -2.42 8.21
C VAL A 126 -0.46 -1.34 7.88
N VAL A 127 -1.61 -1.37 8.55
CA VAL A 127 -2.69 -0.39 8.39
C VAL A 127 -2.71 0.66 9.48
N ASP A 128 -2.26 0.32 10.68
CA ASP A 128 -2.08 1.25 11.79
C ASP A 128 -1.05 0.71 12.80
N ALA A 129 -0.41 1.60 13.53
CA ALA A 129 0.49 1.29 14.62
C ALA A 129 0.11 2.13 15.84
N ILE A 130 -0.11 1.46 16.97
CA ILE A 130 -0.55 2.05 18.24
C ILE A 130 0.60 1.96 19.23
N ASP A 131 1.05 3.11 19.74
CA ASP A 131 2.11 3.24 20.75
C ASP A 131 1.57 3.09 22.18
#